data_6c6ce34d1862e97fda200c3b4bc0bb9c
#
_entry.id   6c6ce34d1862e97fda200c3b4bc0bb9c
#
_cell.length_a   1.000
_cell.length_b   1.000
_cell.length_c   1.000
_cell.angle_alpha   90.00
_cell.angle_beta   90.00
_cell.angle_gamma   90.00
#
_symmetry.space_group_name_H-M   'P 1'
#
loop_
_entity.id
_entity.type
_entity.pdbx_description
1 polymer ?
#
loop_
_entity_poly.entity_id
_entity_poly.type
_entity_poly.pdbx_seq_one_letter_code
_entity_poly.pdbx_strand_id
1 'polypeptide(L)'
;LRDQDPLEYARRLGIPAALGADPALLLPPPPVPREEDLVLVIPRAGVQEEALTTLYVAANHLVHEGKQVLVLLLQPGYDDEVAEVFRLHRIERTSDPRRLLYLAAQAGSVTSMRLHGLILAAAAGTPFAALSYDPKVAAFAKETGAYYQELPGEPIKLYKAALYGRFPDWEKVARLKERARQSFDLALGEGVPIKGSGRG
;
A
#
# COMPACT_ATOMS: atom_id res chain seq x y z
N LEU A 1 2.52 18.48 0.04
CA LEU A 1 1.54 17.74 -0.78
C LEU A 1 2.06 16.34 -1.07
N ARG A 2 1.17 15.34 -1.09
CA ARG A 2 1.53 13.93 -1.28
C ARG A 2 1.71 13.56 -2.76
N ASP A 3 0.90 14.16 -3.63
CA ASP A 3 0.84 13.85 -5.05
C ASP A 3 1.41 14.98 -5.90
N GLN A 4 1.89 14.67 -7.10
CA GLN A 4 2.51 15.67 -8.01
C GLN A 4 1.49 16.64 -8.61
N ASP A 5 0.29 16.18 -8.96
CA ASP A 5 -0.75 17.00 -9.56
C ASP A 5 -1.20 18.17 -8.66
N PRO A 6 -1.51 17.94 -7.35
CA PRO A 6 -1.76 19.03 -6.42
C PRO A 6 -0.57 19.97 -6.21
N LEU A 7 0.67 19.46 -6.32
CA LEU A 7 1.87 20.29 -6.22
C LEU A 7 1.99 21.26 -7.41
N GLU A 8 1.76 20.75 -8.62
CA GLU A 8 1.76 21.59 -9.82
C GLU A 8 0.65 22.64 -9.78
N TYR A 9 -0.54 22.26 -9.32
CA TYR A 9 -1.66 23.18 -9.14
C TYR A 9 -1.33 24.28 -8.11
N ALA A 10 -0.74 23.93 -6.98
CA ALA A 10 -0.30 24.91 -5.98
C ALA A 10 0.74 25.88 -6.56
N ARG A 11 1.70 25.37 -7.34
CA ARG A 11 2.71 26.20 -8.02
C ARG A 11 2.09 27.21 -9.00
N ARG A 12 1.09 26.77 -9.77
CA ARG A 12 0.35 27.67 -10.69
C ARG A 12 -0.36 28.79 -9.96
N LEU A 13 -0.81 28.54 -8.73
CA LEU A 13 -1.45 29.54 -7.88
C LEU A 13 -0.45 30.39 -7.07
N GLY A 14 0.87 30.19 -7.24
CA GLY A 14 1.88 30.90 -6.45
C GLY A 14 1.93 30.49 -4.98
N ILE A 15 1.32 29.33 -4.62
CA ILE A 15 1.30 28.83 -3.24
C ILE A 15 2.60 28.06 -2.98
N PRO A 16 3.41 28.44 -1.97
CA PRO A 16 4.57 27.67 -1.59
C PRO A 16 4.15 26.23 -1.17
N ALA A 17 4.68 25.25 -1.87
CA ALA A 17 4.35 23.85 -1.60
C ALA A 17 5.56 22.95 -1.91
N ALA A 18 5.72 21.90 -1.12
CA ALA A 18 6.72 20.86 -1.32
C ALA A 18 6.04 19.50 -1.50
N LEU A 19 6.67 18.63 -2.28
CA LEU A 19 6.23 17.26 -2.41
C LEU A 19 6.57 16.50 -1.13
N GLY A 20 5.54 16.02 -0.45
CA GLY A 20 5.68 15.17 0.73
C GLY A 20 5.49 13.68 0.43
N ALA A 21 5.34 12.90 1.48
CA ALA A 21 4.91 11.51 1.41
C ALA A 21 3.91 11.22 2.54
N ASP A 22 3.26 10.06 2.45
CA ASP A 22 2.28 9.67 3.45
C ASP A 22 2.96 9.41 4.81
N PRO A 23 2.55 10.09 5.90
CA PRO A 23 3.17 9.93 7.21
C PRO A 23 3.00 8.52 7.80
N ALA A 24 2.04 7.73 7.34
CA ALA A 24 1.86 6.35 7.78
C ALA A 24 3.08 5.46 7.44
N LEU A 25 3.92 5.86 6.49
CA LEU A 25 5.21 5.21 6.21
C LEU A 25 6.19 5.24 7.40
N LEU A 26 5.99 6.16 8.35
CA LEU A 26 6.85 6.34 9.52
C LEU A 26 6.36 5.56 10.75
N LEU A 27 5.21 4.90 10.67
CA LEU A 27 4.71 4.09 11.76
C LEU A 27 5.70 2.95 12.06
N PRO A 28 6.17 2.83 13.32
CA PRO A 28 7.06 1.75 13.69
C PRO A 28 6.30 0.42 13.66
N PRO A 29 6.81 -0.60 12.95
CA PRO A 29 6.20 -1.91 12.96
C PRO A 29 6.32 -2.54 14.35
N PRO A 30 5.31 -3.27 14.81
CA PRO A 30 5.40 -4.02 16.07
C PRO A 30 6.44 -5.15 15.96
N PRO A 31 7.10 -5.51 17.05
CA PRO A 31 8.07 -6.60 17.08
C PRO A 31 7.35 -7.96 17.08
N VAL A 32 6.90 -8.41 15.92
CA VAL A 32 6.22 -9.69 15.73
C VAL A 32 7.07 -10.61 14.84
N PRO A 33 7.07 -11.93 15.09
CA PRO A 33 7.69 -12.88 14.18
C PRO A 33 7.01 -12.83 12.80
N ARG A 34 7.82 -12.82 11.74
CA ARG A 34 7.30 -12.93 10.37
C ARG A 34 6.98 -14.37 10.04
N GLU A 35 5.83 -14.60 9.49
CA GLU A 35 5.38 -15.88 8.96
C GLU A 35 5.55 -15.84 7.44
N GLU A 36 6.65 -16.38 6.93
CA GLU A 36 7.02 -16.32 5.50
C GLU A 36 5.98 -16.97 4.57
N ASP A 37 5.16 -17.88 5.11
CA ASP A 37 4.09 -18.54 4.35
C ASP A 37 2.74 -17.82 4.45
N LEU A 38 2.62 -16.79 5.27
CA LEU A 38 1.42 -15.99 5.38
C LEU A 38 1.39 -14.91 4.28
N VAL A 39 0.36 -14.93 3.44
CA VAL A 39 0.07 -13.87 2.45
C VAL A 39 -1.18 -13.12 2.87
N LEU A 40 -1.03 -11.83 3.08
CA LEU A 40 -2.15 -10.93 3.38
C LEU A 40 -2.74 -10.41 2.07
N VAL A 41 -4.01 -10.68 1.83
CA VAL A 41 -4.76 -10.23 0.64
C VAL A 41 -5.78 -9.18 1.06
N ILE A 42 -5.71 -7.99 0.46
CA ILE A 42 -6.54 -6.84 0.84
C ILE A 42 -7.38 -6.40 -0.37
N PRO A 43 -8.59 -6.95 -0.52
CA PRO A 43 -9.52 -6.56 -1.58
C PRO A 43 -10.21 -5.23 -1.27
N ARG A 44 -11.06 -4.81 -2.20
CA ARG A 44 -11.96 -3.66 -2.05
C ARG A 44 -13.31 -3.93 -2.69
N ALA A 45 -14.38 -3.52 -2.02
CA ALA A 45 -15.73 -3.47 -2.59
C ALA A 45 -15.89 -2.32 -3.60
N GLY A 46 -16.94 -2.36 -4.39
CA GLY A 46 -17.28 -1.30 -5.37
C GLY A 46 -16.32 -1.25 -6.56
N VAL A 47 -15.66 -2.35 -6.89
CA VAL A 47 -14.86 -2.55 -8.12
C VAL A 47 -15.56 -3.53 -9.04
N GLN A 48 -15.11 -3.62 -10.29
CA GLN A 48 -15.62 -4.60 -11.26
C GLN A 48 -15.43 -6.03 -10.75
N GLU A 49 -16.38 -6.90 -11.03
CA GLU A 49 -16.37 -8.31 -10.58
C GLU A 49 -15.13 -9.05 -11.06
N GLU A 50 -14.66 -8.77 -12.28
CA GLU A 50 -13.47 -9.37 -12.87
C GLU A 50 -12.21 -9.06 -12.04
N ALA A 51 -12.15 -7.90 -11.41
CA ALA A 51 -11.03 -7.54 -10.54
C ALA A 51 -11.01 -8.35 -9.24
N LEU A 52 -12.18 -8.57 -8.64
CA LEU A 52 -12.31 -9.45 -7.47
C LEU A 52 -12.02 -10.91 -7.84
N THR A 53 -12.49 -11.36 -9.01
CA THR A 53 -12.19 -12.68 -9.55
C THR A 53 -10.70 -12.87 -9.76
N THR A 54 -10.01 -11.88 -10.33
CA THR A 54 -8.55 -11.91 -10.50
C THR A 54 -7.83 -12.10 -9.16
N LEU A 55 -8.21 -11.33 -8.15
CA LEU A 55 -7.60 -11.43 -6.83
C LEU A 55 -7.93 -12.75 -6.13
N TYR A 56 -9.17 -13.24 -6.25
CA TYR A 56 -9.61 -14.52 -5.72
C TYR A 56 -8.86 -15.70 -6.35
N VAL A 57 -8.74 -15.74 -7.67
CA VAL A 57 -7.99 -16.79 -8.38
C VAL A 57 -6.51 -16.74 -8.01
N ALA A 58 -5.91 -15.55 -7.88
CA ALA A 58 -4.55 -15.41 -7.40
C ALA A 58 -4.38 -15.95 -5.97
N ALA A 59 -5.33 -15.68 -5.07
CA ALA A 59 -5.34 -16.20 -3.70
C ALA A 59 -5.42 -17.73 -3.67
N ASN A 60 -6.28 -18.34 -4.51
CA ASN A 60 -6.36 -19.80 -4.63
C ASN A 60 -5.05 -20.42 -5.13
N HIS A 61 -4.38 -19.80 -6.11
CA HIS A 61 -3.07 -20.27 -6.55
C HIS A 61 -2.03 -20.24 -5.42
N LEU A 62 -2.03 -19.19 -4.59
CA LEU A 62 -1.15 -19.11 -3.41
C LEU A 62 -1.42 -20.27 -2.43
N VAL A 63 -2.69 -20.61 -2.17
CA VAL A 63 -3.04 -21.76 -1.34
C VAL A 63 -2.56 -23.07 -1.97
N HIS A 64 -2.67 -23.25 -3.27
CA HIS A 64 -2.14 -24.42 -3.97
C HIS A 64 -0.62 -24.54 -3.89
N GLU A 65 0.09 -23.41 -3.79
CA GLU A 65 1.54 -23.37 -3.57
C GLU A 65 1.92 -23.52 -2.07
N GLY A 66 0.96 -23.88 -1.22
CA GLY A 66 1.20 -24.14 0.21
C GLY A 66 1.21 -22.90 1.09
N LYS A 67 0.82 -21.71 0.57
CA LYS A 67 0.75 -20.49 1.36
C LYS A 67 -0.54 -20.42 2.17
N GLN A 68 -0.46 -19.78 3.32
CA GLN A 68 -1.61 -19.40 4.14
C GLN A 68 -2.12 -18.05 3.67
N VAL A 69 -3.36 -17.98 3.22
CA VAL A 69 -3.98 -16.73 2.78
C VAL A 69 -4.90 -16.18 3.86
N LEU A 70 -4.64 -14.94 4.31
CA LEU A 70 -5.54 -14.17 5.14
C LEU A 70 -6.10 -13.00 4.32
N VAL A 71 -7.42 -12.99 4.15
CA VAL A 71 -8.12 -11.88 3.49
C VAL A 71 -8.51 -10.85 4.53
N LEU A 72 -8.10 -9.60 4.33
CA LEU A 72 -8.35 -8.52 5.27
C LEU A 72 -9.28 -7.47 4.65
N LEU A 73 -10.45 -7.30 5.26
CA LEU A 73 -11.44 -6.31 4.88
C LEU A 73 -11.27 -5.05 5.75
N LEU A 74 -10.95 -3.92 5.11
CA LEU A 74 -10.56 -2.68 5.82
C LEU A 74 -11.73 -1.74 6.11
N GLN A 75 -12.87 -1.96 5.50
CA GLN A 75 -14.08 -1.17 5.72
C GLN A 75 -15.27 -2.08 6.04
N PRO A 76 -15.36 -2.59 7.31
CA PRO A 76 -16.51 -3.38 7.73
C PRO A 76 -17.83 -2.66 7.39
N GLY A 77 -18.82 -3.40 6.93
CA GLY A 77 -20.07 -2.86 6.40
C GLY A 77 -20.02 -2.55 4.89
N TYR A 78 -18.97 -1.91 4.41
CA TYR A 78 -18.78 -1.62 2.97
C TYR A 78 -18.13 -2.79 2.21
N ASP A 79 -17.15 -3.45 2.82
CA ASP A 79 -16.46 -4.59 2.19
C ASP A 79 -17.15 -5.94 2.45
N ASP A 80 -18.30 -5.98 3.11
CA ASP A 80 -18.94 -7.26 3.50
C ASP A 80 -19.41 -8.07 2.28
N GLU A 81 -19.79 -7.43 1.18
CA GLU A 81 -20.11 -8.11 -0.07
C GLU A 81 -18.90 -8.89 -0.64
N VAL A 82 -17.69 -8.41 -0.40
CA VAL A 82 -16.46 -9.06 -0.84
C VAL A 82 -16.18 -10.33 -0.05
N ALA A 83 -16.65 -10.42 1.21
CA ALA A 83 -16.47 -11.59 2.04
C ALA A 83 -17.09 -12.85 1.39
N GLU A 84 -18.21 -12.72 0.66
CA GLU A 84 -18.83 -13.83 -0.02
C GLU A 84 -17.95 -14.40 -1.14
N VAL A 85 -17.26 -13.53 -1.88
CA VAL A 85 -16.30 -13.95 -2.92
C VAL A 85 -15.17 -14.77 -2.30
N PHE A 86 -14.66 -14.35 -1.12
CA PHE A 86 -13.54 -14.99 -0.43
C PHE A 86 -13.94 -15.97 0.69
N ARG A 87 -15.19 -16.46 0.72
CA ARG A 87 -15.74 -17.30 1.81
C ARG A 87 -14.95 -18.58 2.11
N LEU A 88 -14.15 -19.06 1.16
CA LEU A 88 -13.30 -20.25 1.35
C LEU A 88 -11.93 -19.93 1.97
N HIS A 89 -11.64 -18.66 2.19
CA HIS A 89 -10.40 -18.21 2.83
C HIS A 89 -10.66 -17.75 4.27
N ARG A 90 -9.59 -17.70 5.05
CA ARG A 90 -9.65 -17.04 6.36
C ARG A 90 -9.84 -15.54 6.16
N ILE A 91 -10.87 -14.98 6.78
CA ILE A 91 -11.22 -13.55 6.64
C ILE A 91 -11.12 -12.88 8.00
N GLU A 92 -10.46 -11.72 8.02
CA GLU A 92 -10.48 -10.80 9.16
C GLU A 92 -11.04 -9.44 8.72
N ARG A 93 -11.71 -8.74 9.63
CA ARG A 93 -12.28 -7.41 9.42
C ARG A 93 -11.69 -6.44 10.41
N THR A 94 -11.17 -5.32 9.94
CA THR A 94 -10.68 -4.25 10.81
C THR A 94 -10.70 -2.90 10.11
N SER A 95 -11.02 -1.86 10.86
CA SER A 95 -10.77 -0.47 10.48
C SER A 95 -9.59 0.14 11.24
N ASP A 96 -8.97 -0.62 12.14
CA ASP A 96 -7.84 -0.16 12.94
C ASP A 96 -6.52 -0.25 12.14
N PRO A 97 -5.85 0.88 11.85
CA PRO A 97 -4.58 0.89 11.13
C PRO A 97 -3.46 0.20 11.91
N ARG A 98 -3.53 0.12 13.24
CA ARG A 98 -2.55 -0.62 14.06
C ARG A 98 -2.67 -2.12 13.84
N ARG A 99 -3.91 -2.62 13.72
CA ARG A 99 -4.15 -4.03 13.40
C ARG A 99 -3.67 -4.37 12.00
N LEU A 100 -3.92 -3.51 11.01
CA LEU A 100 -3.38 -3.68 9.67
C LEU A 100 -1.84 -3.69 9.67
N LEU A 101 -1.19 -2.77 10.37
CA LEU A 101 0.26 -2.73 10.48
C LEU A 101 0.82 -4.00 11.14
N TYR A 102 0.15 -4.49 12.20
CA TYR A 102 0.51 -5.74 12.86
C TYR A 102 0.47 -6.92 11.88
N LEU A 103 -0.63 -7.10 11.16
CA LEU A 103 -0.80 -8.17 10.19
C LEU A 103 0.18 -8.04 9.01
N ALA A 104 0.44 -6.82 8.55
CA ALA A 104 1.44 -6.57 7.53
C ALA A 104 2.86 -6.93 8.00
N ALA A 105 3.21 -6.64 9.25
CA ALA A 105 4.51 -7.01 9.82
C ALA A 105 4.67 -8.52 10.03
N GLN A 106 3.57 -9.21 10.34
CA GLN A 106 3.52 -10.66 10.50
C GLN A 106 3.60 -11.40 9.16
N ALA A 107 3.03 -10.84 8.09
CA ALA A 107 2.94 -11.50 6.79
C ALA A 107 4.30 -11.59 6.08
N GLY A 108 4.52 -12.69 5.33
CA GLY A 108 5.63 -12.84 4.40
C GLY A 108 5.48 -11.95 3.16
N SER A 109 4.24 -11.73 2.70
CA SER A 109 3.93 -10.78 1.63
C SER A 109 2.51 -10.22 1.72
N VAL A 110 2.30 -9.08 1.04
CA VAL A 110 0.99 -8.39 0.97
C VAL A 110 0.59 -8.20 -0.48
N THR A 111 -0.63 -8.59 -0.84
CA THR A 111 -1.25 -8.24 -2.13
C THR A 111 -2.45 -7.35 -1.88
N SER A 112 -2.44 -6.13 -2.38
CA SER A 112 -3.46 -5.16 -2.01
C SER A 112 -4.05 -4.40 -3.19
N MET A 113 -5.37 -4.20 -3.15
CA MET A 113 -6.06 -3.21 -3.96
C MET A 113 -6.11 -1.84 -3.28
N ARG A 114 -5.87 -1.78 -1.96
CA ARG A 114 -5.99 -0.56 -1.16
C ARG A 114 -4.63 0.08 -0.91
N LEU A 115 -4.55 1.40 -1.14
CA LEU A 115 -3.32 2.18 -0.96
C LEU A 115 -2.72 2.02 0.44
N HIS A 116 -3.53 2.12 1.50
CA HIS A 116 -3.02 1.98 2.87
C HIS A 116 -2.50 0.57 3.19
N GLY A 117 -3.01 -0.47 2.49
CA GLY A 117 -2.44 -1.82 2.57
C GLY A 117 -0.99 -1.85 2.10
N LEU A 118 -0.68 -1.16 0.99
CA LEU A 118 0.68 -1.05 0.46
C LEU A 118 1.58 -0.15 1.32
N ILE A 119 1.04 0.99 1.79
CA ILE A 119 1.79 1.93 2.63
C ILE A 119 2.22 1.26 3.94
N LEU A 120 1.32 0.53 4.60
CA LEU A 120 1.63 -0.13 5.87
C LEU A 120 2.48 -1.39 5.67
N ALA A 121 2.39 -2.08 4.53
CA ALA A 121 3.37 -3.10 4.15
C ALA A 121 4.77 -2.49 3.97
N ALA A 122 4.89 -1.35 3.29
CA ALA A 122 6.15 -0.62 3.15
C ALA A 122 6.70 -0.13 4.50
N ALA A 123 5.83 0.37 5.40
CA ALA A 123 6.22 0.75 6.76
C ALA A 123 6.78 -0.44 7.54
N ALA A 124 6.14 -1.60 7.43
CA ALA A 124 6.52 -2.85 8.08
C ALA A 124 7.76 -3.52 7.48
N GLY A 125 8.23 -3.09 6.31
CA GLY A 125 9.32 -3.76 5.59
C GLY A 125 8.89 -5.10 4.99
N THR A 126 7.59 -5.25 4.69
CA THR A 126 7.02 -6.47 4.12
C THR A 126 6.89 -6.31 2.60
N PRO A 127 7.33 -7.31 1.82
CA PRO A 127 7.15 -7.32 0.37
C PRO A 127 5.70 -7.17 -0.04
N PHE A 128 5.44 -6.44 -1.15
CA PHE A 128 4.07 -6.23 -1.59
C PHE A 128 3.91 -6.13 -3.11
N ALA A 129 2.69 -6.48 -3.56
CA ALA A 129 2.22 -6.30 -4.92
C ALA A 129 0.85 -5.59 -4.92
N ALA A 130 0.52 -4.91 -6.00
CA ALA A 130 -0.72 -4.14 -6.12
C ALA A 130 -1.59 -4.63 -7.29
N LEU A 131 -2.91 -4.68 -7.05
CA LEU A 131 -3.92 -4.68 -8.09
C LEU A 131 -4.62 -3.32 -8.04
N SER A 132 -4.32 -2.47 -9.02
CA SER A 132 -4.70 -1.05 -8.99
C SER A 132 -6.06 -0.81 -9.61
N TYR A 133 -6.98 -0.30 -8.81
CA TYR A 133 -8.26 0.24 -9.26
C TYR A 133 -8.27 1.79 -9.28
N ASP A 134 -7.26 2.42 -8.69
CA ASP A 134 -7.16 3.86 -8.47
C ASP A 134 -5.75 4.33 -8.88
N PRO A 135 -5.61 5.44 -9.60
CA PRO A 135 -4.30 5.98 -9.98
C PRO A 135 -3.31 6.14 -8.82
N LYS A 136 -3.79 6.40 -7.60
CA LYS A 136 -2.93 6.53 -6.41
C LYS A 136 -2.27 5.21 -6.01
N VAL A 137 -2.95 4.08 -6.21
CA VAL A 137 -2.40 2.74 -5.97
C VAL A 137 -1.28 2.45 -6.96
N ALA A 138 -1.53 2.70 -8.26
CA ALA A 138 -0.52 2.54 -9.30
C ALA A 138 0.67 3.50 -9.09
N ALA A 139 0.42 4.76 -8.75
CA ALA A 139 1.47 5.75 -8.49
C ALA A 139 2.38 5.32 -7.34
N PHE A 140 1.83 4.87 -6.22
CA PHE A 140 2.60 4.39 -5.09
C PHE A 140 3.44 3.14 -5.45
N ALA A 141 2.85 2.18 -6.17
CA ALA A 141 3.57 0.99 -6.61
C ALA A 141 4.73 1.34 -7.57
N LYS A 142 4.51 2.25 -8.53
CA LYS A 142 5.56 2.77 -9.42
C LYS A 142 6.67 3.47 -8.64
N GLU A 143 6.30 4.34 -7.72
CA GLU A 143 7.24 5.13 -6.91
C GLU A 143 8.10 4.25 -6.02
N THR A 144 7.56 3.16 -5.49
CA THR A 144 8.28 2.17 -4.68
C THR A 144 8.98 1.10 -5.50
N GLY A 145 8.75 1.03 -6.82
CA GLY A 145 9.26 -0.05 -7.66
C GLY A 145 8.63 -1.42 -7.37
N ALA A 146 7.47 -1.45 -6.73
CA ALA A 146 6.70 -2.67 -6.49
C ALA A 146 6.00 -3.16 -7.76
N TYR A 147 5.70 -4.44 -7.79
CA TYR A 147 4.88 -5.00 -8.85
C TYR A 147 3.45 -4.47 -8.75
N TYR A 148 2.86 -4.11 -9.89
CA TYR A 148 1.45 -3.77 -9.94
C TYR A 148 0.83 -4.15 -11.29
N GLN A 149 -0.48 -4.29 -11.28
CA GLN A 149 -1.33 -4.42 -12.46
C GLN A 149 -2.50 -3.45 -12.33
N GLU A 150 -2.95 -2.93 -13.47
CA GLU A 150 -4.22 -2.24 -13.57
C GLU A 150 -5.36 -3.26 -13.75
N LEU A 151 -6.60 -2.85 -13.42
CA LEU A 151 -7.77 -3.72 -13.57
C LEU A 151 -8.02 -4.09 -15.05
N PRO A 152 -8.54 -5.29 -15.30
CA PRO A 152 -8.92 -6.34 -14.34
C PRO A 152 -7.73 -7.15 -13.84
N GLY A 153 -6.55 -7.04 -14.45
CA GLY A 153 -5.35 -7.77 -14.12
C GLY A 153 -5.32 -9.23 -14.60
N GLU A 154 -4.21 -9.90 -14.35
CA GLU A 154 -3.97 -11.30 -14.70
C GLU A 154 -3.63 -12.11 -13.43
N PRO A 155 -4.48 -13.07 -12.99
CA PRO A 155 -4.30 -13.79 -11.73
C PRO A 155 -2.94 -14.48 -11.62
N ILE A 156 -2.49 -15.13 -12.70
CA ILE A 156 -1.21 -15.87 -12.73
C ILE A 156 -0.01 -14.96 -12.50
N LYS A 157 0.00 -13.79 -13.10
CA LYS A 157 1.08 -12.81 -12.91
C LYS A 157 1.04 -12.22 -11.49
N LEU A 158 -0.16 -11.99 -10.97
CA LEU A 158 -0.35 -11.42 -9.64
C LEU A 158 0.14 -12.38 -8.54
N TYR A 159 -0.28 -13.67 -8.57
CA TYR A 159 0.18 -14.62 -7.56
C TYR A 159 1.67 -14.89 -7.65
N LYS A 160 2.25 -14.96 -8.87
CA LYS A 160 3.70 -15.11 -9.06
C LYS A 160 4.47 -13.90 -8.51
N ALA A 161 3.92 -12.70 -8.65
CA ALA A 161 4.51 -11.52 -8.05
C ALA A 161 4.48 -11.57 -6.52
N ALA A 162 3.42 -12.08 -5.91
CA ALA A 162 3.32 -12.27 -4.46
C ALA A 162 4.27 -13.37 -3.95
N LEU A 163 4.48 -14.43 -4.75
CA LEU A 163 5.24 -15.62 -4.34
C LEU A 163 6.74 -15.52 -4.64
N TYR A 164 7.09 -15.08 -5.86
CA TYR A 164 8.48 -15.09 -6.37
C TYR A 164 8.95 -13.71 -6.80
N GLY A 165 8.08 -12.72 -6.70
CA GLY A 165 8.17 -11.55 -7.49
C GLY A 165 9.13 -10.49 -7.03
N ARG A 166 9.00 -9.37 -7.71
CA ARG A 166 9.78 -8.18 -7.46
C ARG A 166 9.28 -7.56 -6.17
N PHE A 167 10.11 -7.63 -5.17
CA PHE A 167 9.93 -6.83 -3.97
C PHE A 167 10.01 -5.35 -4.34
N PRO A 168 9.40 -4.43 -3.55
CA PRO A 168 9.63 -3.03 -3.77
C PRO A 168 11.14 -2.75 -3.71
N ASP A 169 11.57 -1.73 -4.43
CA ASP A 169 12.91 -1.17 -4.29
C ASP A 169 13.00 -0.50 -2.91
N TRP A 170 13.67 -1.15 -1.98
CA TRP A 170 13.77 -0.68 -0.60
C TRP A 170 14.52 0.64 -0.45
N GLU A 171 15.41 1.00 -1.39
CA GLU A 171 16.01 2.33 -1.42
C GLU A 171 14.97 3.39 -1.78
N LYS A 172 14.07 3.11 -2.71
CA LYS A 172 12.95 4.01 -3.01
C LYS A 172 12.01 4.15 -1.82
N VAL A 173 11.70 3.06 -1.12
CA VAL A 173 10.89 3.09 0.12
C VAL A 173 11.60 3.94 1.19
N ALA A 174 12.92 3.79 1.36
CA ALA A 174 13.69 4.59 2.32
C ALA A 174 13.65 6.09 1.96
N ARG A 175 13.78 6.44 0.68
CA ARG A 175 13.64 7.83 0.20
C ARG A 175 12.24 8.39 0.48
N LEU A 176 11.19 7.58 0.31
CA LEU A 176 9.82 7.98 0.65
C LEU A 176 9.64 8.23 2.14
N LYS A 177 10.21 7.37 3.00
CA LYS A 177 10.20 7.55 4.46
C LYS A 177 10.91 8.83 4.87
N GLU A 178 12.05 9.13 4.25
CA GLU A 178 12.79 10.37 4.50
C GLU A 178 11.96 11.61 4.08
N ARG A 179 11.33 11.56 2.91
CA ARG A 179 10.44 12.63 2.45
C ARG A 179 9.23 12.81 3.37
N ALA A 180 8.70 11.72 3.96
CA ALA A 180 7.64 11.82 4.98
C ALA A 180 8.13 12.54 6.23
N ARG A 181 9.36 12.26 6.74
CA ARG A 181 9.97 12.99 7.87
C ARG A 181 10.11 14.48 7.58
N GLN A 182 10.68 14.82 6.42
CA GLN A 182 10.83 16.21 6.00
C GLN A 182 9.48 16.95 5.91
N SER A 183 8.40 16.25 5.57
CA SER A 183 7.05 16.82 5.57
C SER A 183 6.59 17.23 6.98
N PHE A 184 6.94 16.45 8.01
CA PHE A 184 6.69 16.80 9.41
C PHE A 184 7.53 18.00 9.85
N ASP A 185 8.83 17.99 9.56
CA ASP A 185 9.74 19.08 9.95
C ASP A 185 9.27 20.41 9.34
N LEU A 186 8.85 20.39 8.08
CA LEU A 186 8.26 21.56 7.42
C LEU A 186 6.94 22.01 8.06
N ALA A 187 6.07 21.08 8.43
CA ALA A 187 4.78 21.37 9.04
C ALA A 187 4.93 21.94 10.47
N LEU A 188 5.94 21.49 11.21
CA LEU A 188 6.24 21.95 12.56
C LEU A 188 7.12 23.20 12.59
N GLY A 189 7.60 23.69 11.44
CA GLY A 189 8.50 24.83 11.36
C GLY A 189 9.95 24.54 11.76
N GLU A 190 10.31 23.27 11.91
CA GLU A 190 11.65 22.83 12.30
C GLU A 190 12.59 22.58 11.13
N GLY A 191 12.10 22.62 9.89
CA GLY A 191 12.86 22.24 8.70
C GLY A 191 13.04 23.37 7.69
N VAL A 192 14.29 23.67 7.40
CA VAL A 192 14.83 24.52 6.32
C VAL A 192 14.45 26.00 6.40
N PRO A 193 15.42 26.90 6.62
CA PRO A 193 15.18 28.32 6.48
C PRO A 193 14.72 28.60 5.03
N ILE A 194 13.51 29.12 4.89
CA ILE A 194 13.04 29.71 3.64
C ILE A 194 14.09 30.76 3.26
N LYS A 195 14.94 30.43 2.31
CA LYS A 195 15.93 31.41 1.77
C LYS A 195 15.16 32.63 1.36
N GLY A 196 15.48 33.68 2.04
CA GLY A 196 14.83 34.95 2.17
C GLY A 196 14.25 35.52 0.90
N SER A 197 13.11 36.12 1.05
CA SER A 197 12.74 37.34 0.36
C SER A 197 13.82 38.36 0.61
N GLY A 198 14.84 38.41 -0.25
CA GLY A 198 15.70 39.58 -0.39
C GLY A 198 14.80 40.72 -0.83
N ARG A 199 14.42 41.57 0.10
CA ARG A 199 14.01 42.94 -0.20
C ARG A 199 15.30 43.65 -0.57
N GLY A 200 15.39 44.01 -1.80
CA GLY A 200 16.24 45.00 -2.37
C GLY A 200 15.42 45.87 -3.31
#